data_d13bcbb11de19d10da7fe6e16cd64d31
#
_entry.id   d13bcbb11de19d10da7fe6e16cd64d31
#
_cell.length_a   1.000
_cell.length_b   1.000
_cell.length_c   1.000
_cell.angle_alpha   90.00
_cell.angle_beta   90.00
_cell.angle_gamma   90.00
#
_symmetry.space_group_name_H-M   'P 1'
#
loop_
_entity.id
_entity.type
_entity.pdbx_description
1 polymer ?
#
loop_
_entity_poly.entity_id
_entity_poly.type
_entity_poly.pdbx_seq_one_letter_code
_entity_poly.pdbx_strand_id
1 'polypeptide(L)'
;MVKVFRCAARHGYAVEVSPFIPNRVACTASQYYGIAGCGTLLVLDQTETGVTLVRSWEWSDGLFDVAWSESNEHLMVAGGGDGSLQLWDTANHSAPLRVAKEHTQEVYSVDWSQTRGENLIVSGSWDQSSKVWDPALSRSLTTLRGHEGVVYSTIWSPHIPGCFASASGDGTLRIWDVKSAACRLAVPAHKAEVLSCDWCKYDQNIVATGSVDCSVCVWDLRNVRQPVNQLQGHTYAIRRVKFSPFSKTLLASCSYDFTVSPSEWMVSSWSC
;
A
#
# COMPACT_ATOMS: atom_id res chain seq x y z
N MET A 1 20.70 13.21 -14.46
CA MET A 1 19.57 13.92 -15.13
C MET A 1 18.27 13.39 -14.56
N VAL A 2 17.33 14.25 -14.18
CA VAL A 2 16.01 13.83 -13.68
C VAL A 2 15.17 13.36 -14.87
N LYS A 3 14.59 12.17 -14.76
CA LYS A 3 13.70 11.60 -15.77
C LYS A 3 12.26 11.90 -15.35
N VAL A 4 11.46 12.43 -16.28
CA VAL A 4 10.09 12.90 -15.99
C VAL A 4 9.10 12.31 -17.00
N PHE A 5 8.02 11.73 -16.48
CA PHE A 5 6.81 11.45 -17.24
C PHE A 5 5.71 12.40 -16.76
N ARG A 6 4.98 13.01 -17.68
CA ARG A 6 3.88 13.93 -17.35
C ARG A 6 2.55 13.31 -17.77
N CYS A 7 1.64 13.16 -16.82
CA CYS A 7 0.26 12.78 -17.05
C CYS A 7 -0.63 14.03 -16.86
N ALA A 8 -1.17 14.56 -17.95
CA ALA A 8 -1.93 15.81 -17.91
C ALA A 8 -3.27 15.62 -17.15
N ALA A 9 -3.63 16.62 -16.33
CA ALA A 9 -4.88 16.66 -15.56
C ALA A 9 -5.12 15.43 -14.67
N ARG A 10 -4.04 14.86 -14.13
CA ARG A 10 -4.08 13.71 -13.20
C ARG A 10 -3.22 13.99 -11.97
N HIS A 11 -3.69 13.50 -10.83
CA HIS A 11 -2.98 13.50 -9.55
C HIS A 11 -2.56 12.06 -9.25
N GLY A 12 -1.25 11.82 -9.02
CA GLY A 12 -0.71 10.49 -8.71
C GLY A 12 -1.10 10.05 -7.29
N TYR A 13 -1.45 8.78 -7.15
CA TYR A 13 -1.82 8.18 -5.88
C TYR A 13 -0.86 7.09 -5.42
N ALA A 14 -0.48 6.19 -6.30
CA ALA A 14 0.45 5.11 -5.99
C ALA A 14 1.44 4.89 -7.13
N VAL A 15 2.59 4.36 -6.76
CA VAL A 15 3.62 3.87 -7.67
C VAL A 15 4.22 2.59 -7.08
N GLU A 16 4.36 1.56 -7.91
CA GLU A 16 4.96 0.30 -7.50
C GLU A 16 5.87 -0.24 -8.60
N VAL A 17 7.05 -0.71 -8.20
CA VAL A 17 8.04 -1.31 -9.10
C VAL A 17 7.65 -2.76 -9.37
N SER A 18 7.75 -3.19 -10.63
CA SER A 18 7.51 -4.59 -10.98
C SER A 18 8.53 -5.51 -10.31
N PRO A 19 8.10 -6.62 -9.67
CA PRO A 19 9.01 -7.59 -9.08
C PRO A 19 9.82 -8.38 -10.13
N PHE A 20 9.38 -8.38 -11.39
CA PHE A 20 10.01 -9.14 -12.48
C PHE A 20 10.84 -8.27 -13.43
N ILE A 21 10.41 -7.04 -13.65
CA ILE A 21 11.03 -6.13 -14.63
C ILE A 21 11.55 -4.89 -13.90
N PRO A 22 12.86 -4.81 -13.58
CA PRO A 22 13.42 -3.80 -12.67
C PRO A 22 13.20 -2.34 -13.09
N ASN A 23 13.03 -2.08 -14.38
CA ASN A 23 12.83 -0.74 -14.91
C ASN A 23 11.35 -0.39 -15.13
N ARG A 24 10.44 -1.29 -14.78
CA ARG A 24 8.99 -1.12 -14.96
C ARG A 24 8.31 -0.70 -13.68
N VAL A 25 7.42 0.27 -13.79
CA VAL A 25 6.58 0.72 -12.69
C VAL A 25 5.13 0.77 -13.12
N ALA A 26 4.21 0.43 -12.21
CA ALA A 26 2.80 0.73 -12.33
C ALA A 26 2.49 1.98 -11.51
N CYS A 27 1.59 2.82 -12.03
CA CYS A 27 1.14 4.02 -11.33
C CYS A 27 -0.37 4.15 -11.44
N THR A 28 -1.02 4.56 -10.36
CA THR A 28 -2.41 5.03 -10.39
C THR A 28 -2.45 6.54 -10.28
N ALA A 29 -3.36 7.13 -11.04
CA ALA A 29 -3.60 8.56 -11.03
C ALA A 29 -5.08 8.84 -11.25
N SER A 30 -5.60 9.93 -10.69
CA SER A 30 -7.02 10.26 -10.74
C SER A 30 -7.22 11.73 -11.08
N GLN A 31 -8.35 12.03 -11.73
CA GLN A 31 -8.80 13.40 -11.95
C GLN A 31 -9.28 14.02 -10.63
N TYR A 32 -9.25 15.34 -10.55
CA TYR A 32 -9.83 16.12 -9.45
C TYR A 32 -9.55 15.54 -8.05
N TYR A 33 -8.31 15.11 -7.81
CA TYR A 33 -7.87 14.47 -6.55
C TYR A 33 -8.73 13.24 -6.16
N GLY A 34 -9.22 12.48 -7.15
CA GLY A 34 -10.03 11.28 -6.92
C GLY A 34 -11.44 11.54 -6.35
N ILE A 35 -11.84 12.81 -6.21
CA ILE A 35 -13.17 13.18 -5.71
C ILE A 35 -14.23 13.00 -6.81
N ALA A 36 -13.83 13.14 -8.06
CA ALA A 36 -14.69 12.98 -9.23
C ALA A 36 -13.86 12.67 -10.48
N GLY A 37 -14.53 12.21 -11.53
CA GLY A 37 -13.91 11.93 -12.84
C GLY A 37 -13.27 10.56 -12.90
N CYS A 38 -12.37 10.37 -13.84
CA CYS A 38 -11.78 9.08 -14.18
C CYS A 38 -10.46 8.84 -13.43
N GLY A 39 -10.19 7.58 -13.13
CA GLY A 39 -8.88 7.07 -12.75
C GLY A 39 -8.12 6.55 -13.96
N THR A 40 -6.80 6.59 -13.90
CA THR A 40 -5.91 6.08 -14.93
C THR A 40 -4.91 5.15 -14.30
N LEU A 41 -4.81 3.93 -14.83
CA LEU A 41 -3.72 2.99 -14.52
C LEU A 41 -2.68 3.11 -15.62
N LEU A 42 -1.43 3.34 -15.23
CA LEU A 42 -0.30 3.52 -16.13
C LEU A 42 0.75 2.45 -15.87
N VAL A 43 1.34 1.90 -16.93
CA VAL A 43 2.57 1.10 -16.87
C VAL A 43 3.64 1.86 -17.64
N LEU A 44 4.74 2.14 -16.96
CA LEU A 44 5.82 2.96 -17.45
C LEU A 44 7.15 2.18 -17.39
N ASP A 45 7.99 2.34 -18.40
CA ASP A 45 9.35 1.82 -18.41
C ASP A 45 10.36 2.97 -18.28
N GLN A 46 11.28 2.82 -17.36
CA GLN A 46 12.43 3.72 -17.23
C GLN A 46 13.52 3.28 -18.22
N THR A 47 13.84 4.15 -19.17
CA THR A 47 14.90 3.95 -20.17
C THR A 47 16.11 4.82 -19.86
N GLU A 48 17.19 4.66 -20.60
CA GLU A 48 18.37 5.54 -20.47
C GLU A 48 18.02 7.00 -20.75
N THR A 49 17.15 7.24 -21.72
CA THR A 49 16.79 8.58 -22.21
C THR A 49 15.62 9.22 -21.47
N GLY A 50 14.82 8.45 -20.71
CA GLY A 50 13.63 9.00 -20.04
C GLY A 50 12.73 7.95 -19.43
N VAL A 51 11.46 8.28 -19.32
CA VAL A 51 10.37 7.39 -18.89
C VAL A 51 9.37 7.30 -20.04
N THR A 52 9.04 6.09 -20.47
CA THR A 52 8.15 5.82 -21.61
C THR A 52 6.88 5.12 -21.15
N LEU A 53 5.76 5.48 -21.77
CA LEU A 53 4.48 4.82 -21.54
C LEU A 53 4.44 3.47 -22.26
N VAL A 54 4.20 2.39 -21.50
CA VAL A 54 4.01 1.03 -22.04
C VAL A 54 2.52 0.75 -22.22
N ARG A 55 1.71 1.06 -21.20
CA ARG A 55 0.25 0.85 -21.18
C ARG A 55 -0.46 1.94 -20.40
N SER A 56 -1.71 2.19 -20.79
CA SER A 56 -2.62 3.07 -20.07
C SER A 56 -4.04 2.54 -20.20
N TRP A 57 -4.77 2.53 -19.08
CA TRP A 57 -6.18 2.19 -19.04
C TRP A 57 -6.92 3.25 -18.22
N GLU A 58 -8.11 3.60 -18.68
CA GLU A 58 -9.02 4.49 -17.97
C GLU A 58 -10.06 3.65 -17.19
N TRP A 59 -10.36 4.09 -15.97
CA TRP A 59 -11.46 3.59 -15.17
C TRP A 59 -12.45 4.71 -14.90
N SER A 60 -13.74 4.37 -14.78
CA SER A 60 -14.83 5.34 -14.66
C SER A 60 -14.83 6.14 -13.35
N ASP A 61 -14.03 5.73 -12.36
CA ASP A 61 -13.88 6.38 -11.06
C ASP A 61 -12.40 6.46 -10.67
N GLY A 62 -12.06 7.17 -9.58
CA GLY A 62 -10.69 7.30 -9.11
C GLY A 62 -9.99 5.97 -8.88
N LEU A 63 -8.68 5.91 -9.12
CA LEU A 63 -7.82 4.77 -8.79
C LEU A 63 -6.79 5.23 -7.73
N PHE A 64 -6.74 4.51 -6.59
CA PHE A 64 -6.01 4.95 -5.41
C PHE A 64 -4.77 4.15 -5.09
N ASP A 65 -4.73 2.87 -5.43
CA ASP A 65 -3.58 2.02 -5.18
C ASP A 65 -3.41 0.95 -6.26
N VAL A 66 -2.21 0.39 -6.37
CA VAL A 66 -1.87 -0.67 -7.32
C VAL A 66 -0.86 -1.61 -6.70
N ALA A 67 -1.01 -2.91 -6.95
CA ALA A 67 -0.04 -3.92 -6.56
C ALA A 67 0.23 -4.89 -7.71
N TRP A 68 1.51 -5.20 -7.94
CA TRP A 68 1.92 -6.24 -8.88
C TRP A 68 1.71 -7.63 -8.31
N SER A 69 1.40 -8.58 -9.19
CA SER A 69 1.46 -9.99 -8.84
C SER A 69 2.89 -10.43 -8.58
N GLU A 70 3.08 -11.23 -7.55
CA GLU A 70 4.37 -11.86 -7.24
C GLU A 70 4.58 -13.21 -7.98
N SER A 71 3.56 -13.68 -8.71
CA SER A 71 3.58 -14.96 -9.42
C SER A 71 3.49 -14.83 -10.94
N ASN A 72 3.11 -13.67 -11.46
CA ASN A 72 2.94 -13.42 -12.90
C ASN A 72 3.34 -11.99 -13.26
N GLU A 73 4.33 -11.84 -14.12
CA GLU A 73 4.89 -10.54 -14.55
C GLU A 73 3.91 -9.60 -15.27
N HIS A 74 2.78 -10.13 -15.73
CA HIS A 74 1.78 -9.37 -16.46
C HIS A 74 0.60 -8.91 -15.61
N LEU A 75 0.41 -9.50 -14.43
CA LEU A 75 -0.77 -9.24 -13.61
C LEU A 75 -0.53 -8.14 -12.58
N MET A 76 -1.54 -7.31 -12.39
CA MET A 76 -1.61 -6.32 -11.32
C MET A 76 -3.05 -6.12 -10.88
N VAL A 77 -3.23 -5.67 -9.64
CA VAL A 77 -4.52 -5.30 -9.07
C VAL A 77 -4.55 -3.81 -8.78
N ALA A 78 -5.69 -3.16 -9.02
CA ALA A 78 -5.92 -1.77 -8.65
C ALA A 78 -7.18 -1.63 -7.81
N GLY A 79 -7.19 -0.65 -6.89
CA GLY A 79 -8.34 -0.28 -6.06
C GLY A 79 -9.03 0.96 -6.57
N GLY A 80 -10.35 0.89 -6.73
CA GLY A 80 -11.18 1.94 -7.31
C GLY A 80 -12.04 2.69 -6.30
N GLY A 81 -12.38 3.95 -6.63
CA GLY A 81 -13.28 4.80 -5.87
C GLY A 81 -14.72 4.27 -5.81
N ASP A 82 -15.10 3.51 -6.81
CA ASP A 82 -16.41 2.85 -6.88
C ASP A 82 -16.55 1.60 -5.98
N GLY A 83 -15.53 1.31 -5.15
CA GLY A 83 -15.49 0.14 -4.27
C GLY A 83 -15.07 -1.16 -4.97
N SER A 84 -14.58 -1.08 -6.19
CA SER A 84 -14.13 -2.24 -6.95
C SER A 84 -12.62 -2.51 -6.81
N LEU A 85 -12.27 -3.80 -6.89
CA LEU A 85 -10.95 -4.27 -7.24
C LEU A 85 -10.94 -4.66 -8.71
N GLN A 86 -9.94 -4.20 -9.47
CA GLN A 86 -9.77 -4.58 -10.86
C GLN A 86 -8.47 -5.37 -11.02
N LEU A 87 -8.54 -6.55 -11.61
CA LEU A 87 -7.39 -7.34 -12.02
C LEU A 87 -7.04 -7.03 -13.47
N TRP A 88 -5.83 -6.55 -13.70
CA TRP A 88 -5.35 -6.11 -15.01
C TRP A 88 -4.22 -7.00 -15.50
N ASP A 89 -4.14 -7.14 -16.83
CA ASP A 89 -3.08 -7.86 -17.53
C ASP A 89 -2.42 -6.93 -18.55
N THR A 90 -1.10 -6.75 -18.44
CA THR A 90 -0.33 -5.92 -19.37
C THR A 90 -0.35 -6.42 -20.81
N ALA A 91 -0.66 -7.71 -21.02
CA ALA A 91 -0.86 -8.29 -22.35
C ALA A 91 -2.24 -7.96 -22.95
N ASN A 92 -3.24 -7.65 -22.12
CA ASN A 92 -4.59 -7.28 -22.55
C ASN A 92 -4.72 -5.76 -22.67
N HIS A 93 -5.21 -5.28 -23.81
CA HIS A 93 -5.25 -3.85 -24.14
C HIS A 93 -6.60 -3.15 -23.86
N SER A 94 -7.66 -3.89 -23.61
CA SER A 94 -9.02 -3.31 -23.69
C SER A 94 -9.75 -3.19 -22.36
N ALA A 95 -9.58 -4.12 -21.43
CA ALA A 95 -10.38 -4.17 -20.21
C ALA A 95 -9.66 -4.97 -19.11
N PRO A 96 -10.04 -4.79 -17.82
CA PRO A 96 -9.55 -5.65 -16.77
C PRO A 96 -9.98 -7.10 -17.00
N LEU A 97 -9.16 -8.05 -16.59
CA LEU A 97 -9.50 -9.48 -16.64
C LEU A 97 -10.69 -9.81 -15.72
N ARG A 98 -10.74 -9.12 -14.59
CA ARG A 98 -11.80 -9.29 -13.58
C ARG A 98 -12.06 -7.99 -12.87
N VAL A 99 -13.30 -7.83 -12.43
CA VAL A 99 -13.75 -6.77 -11.54
C VAL A 99 -14.54 -7.40 -10.41
N ALA A 100 -14.12 -7.15 -9.18
CA ALA A 100 -14.82 -7.58 -7.98
C ALA A 100 -15.29 -6.34 -7.22
N LYS A 101 -16.61 -6.18 -7.06
CA LYS A 101 -17.22 -5.02 -6.41
C LYS A 101 -18.00 -5.47 -5.18
N GLU A 102 -17.33 -5.46 -4.02
CA GLU A 102 -17.92 -5.86 -2.74
C GLU A 102 -17.69 -4.84 -1.62
N HIS A 103 -16.70 -3.94 -1.75
CA HIS A 103 -16.61 -2.82 -0.85
C HIS A 103 -17.72 -1.82 -1.17
N THR A 104 -18.24 -1.16 -0.15
CA THR A 104 -19.36 -0.20 -0.28
C THR A 104 -18.87 1.24 -0.42
N GLN A 105 -17.57 1.47 -0.25
CA GLN A 105 -16.88 2.74 -0.41
C GLN A 105 -15.53 2.51 -1.10
N GLU A 106 -14.75 3.57 -1.27
CA GLU A 106 -13.48 3.57 -1.97
C GLU A 106 -12.52 2.50 -1.46
N VAL A 107 -11.87 1.78 -2.37
CA VAL A 107 -10.74 0.89 -2.09
C VAL A 107 -9.47 1.72 -2.15
N TYR A 108 -8.93 2.06 -0.98
CA TYR A 108 -7.83 3.01 -0.85
C TYR A 108 -6.45 2.38 -0.79
N SER A 109 -6.40 1.08 -0.52
CA SER A 109 -5.17 0.29 -0.49
C SER A 109 -5.40 -1.11 -1.02
N VAL A 110 -4.44 -1.60 -1.77
CA VAL A 110 -4.35 -2.99 -2.22
C VAL A 110 -2.91 -3.47 -2.07
N ASP A 111 -2.73 -4.76 -1.73
CA ASP A 111 -1.41 -5.38 -1.69
C ASP A 111 -1.51 -6.84 -2.10
N TRP A 112 -0.47 -7.34 -2.78
CA TRP A 112 -0.37 -8.72 -3.23
C TRP A 112 0.63 -9.47 -2.36
N SER A 113 0.26 -10.65 -1.84
CA SER A 113 1.13 -11.43 -0.96
C SER A 113 2.44 -11.79 -1.64
N GLN A 114 3.55 -11.46 -0.96
CA GLN A 114 4.92 -11.77 -1.37
C GLN A 114 5.40 -13.12 -0.81
N THR A 115 4.57 -13.78 0.01
CA THR A 115 4.93 -15.04 0.63
C THR A 115 4.90 -16.18 -0.40
N ARG A 116 5.98 -16.92 -0.50
CA ARG A 116 6.12 -18.01 -1.47
C ARG A 116 5.01 -19.06 -1.30
N GLY A 117 4.31 -19.36 -2.38
CA GLY A 117 3.19 -20.32 -2.41
C GLY A 117 1.85 -19.75 -1.97
N GLU A 118 1.78 -18.47 -1.64
CA GLU A 118 0.56 -17.76 -1.34
C GLU A 118 0.25 -16.77 -2.47
N ASN A 119 -0.94 -16.88 -3.05
CA ASN A 119 -1.36 -16.01 -4.16
C ASN A 119 -2.66 -15.30 -3.74
N LEU A 120 -2.53 -14.38 -2.77
CA LEU A 120 -3.65 -13.66 -2.18
C LEU A 120 -3.46 -12.16 -2.35
N ILE A 121 -4.59 -11.47 -2.44
CA ILE A 121 -4.66 -10.01 -2.46
C ILE A 121 -5.37 -9.57 -1.17
N VAL A 122 -4.93 -8.47 -0.56
CA VAL A 122 -5.65 -7.78 0.50
C VAL A 122 -6.07 -6.40 0.03
N SER A 123 -7.24 -5.94 0.45
CA SER A 123 -7.73 -4.58 0.23
C SER A 123 -8.17 -3.92 1.51
N GLY A 124 -7.96 -2.61 1.60
CA GLY A 124 -8.47 -1.74 2.65
C GLY A 124 -9.36 -0.67 2.07
N SER A 125 -10.48 -0.38 2.74
CA SER A 125 -11.50 0.51 2.22
C SER A 125 -11.99 1.54 3.25
N TRP A 126 -12.58 2.58 2.72
CA TRP A 126 -13.30 3.59 3.49
C TRP A 126 -14.54 3.02 4.18
N ASP A 127 -15.03 1.84 3.75
CA ASP A 127 -16.10 1.10 4.44
C ASP A 127 -15.66 0.46 5.78
N GLN A 128 -14.46 0.81 6.29
CA GLN A 128 -13.87 0.38 7.57
C GLN A 128 -13.52 -1.11 7.60
N SER A 129 -13.53 -1.78 6.46
CA SER A 129 -13.20 -3.20 6.35
C SER A 129 -11.92 -3.45 5.56
N SER A 130 -11.29 -4.57 5.85
CA SER A 130 -10.29 -5.19 4.98
C SER A 130 -10.86 -6.48 4.40
N LYS A 131 -10.56 -6.77 3.15
CA LYS A 131 -10.99 -8.00 2.49
C LYS A 131 -9.79 -8.73 1.90
N VAL A 132 -9.88 -10.06 1.91
CA VAL A 132 -8.87 -10.93 1.31
C VAL A 132 -9.46 -11.64 0.10
N TRP A 133 -8.70 -11.71 -0.99
CA TRP A 133 -9.16 -12.18 -2.29
C TRP A 133 -8.22 -13.23 -2.85
N ASP A 134 -8.78 -14.19 -3.54
CA ASP A 134 -8.06 -15.04 -4.48
C ASP A 134 -8.22 -14.41 -5.88
N PRO A 135 -7.12 -14.09 -6.59
CA PRO A 135 -7.20 -13.48 -7.93
C PRO A 135 -7.91 -14.39 -8.96
N ALA A 136 -8.06 -15.69 -8.68
CA ALA A 136 -8.83 -16.60 -9.52
C ALA A 136 -10.34 -16.47 -9.34
N LEU A 137 -10.80 -15.84 -8.25
CA LEU A 137 -12.21 -15.71 -7.89
C LEU A 137 -12.69 -14.26 -8.09
N SER A 138 -13.99 -14.10 -8.34
CA SER A 138 -14.63 -12.77 -8.43
C SER A 138 -15.27 -12.33 -7.11
N ARG A 139 -14.96 -13.02 -6.00
CA ARG A 139 -15.48 -12.72 -4.68
C ARG A 139 -14.38 -12.80 -3.64
N SER A 140 -14.56 -12.07 -2.54
CA SER A 140 -13.64 -12.14 -1.41
C SER A 140 -13.72 -13.50 -0.71
N LEU A 141 -12.57 -13.97 -0.21
CA LEU A 141 -12.47 -15.15 0.64
C LEU A 141 -12.98 -14.85 2.05
N THR A 142 -12.64 -13.68 2.55
CA THR A 142 -13.05 -13.23 3.89
C THR A 142 -13.10 -11.72 3.99
N THR A 143 -13.93 -11.23 4.90
CA THR A 143 -14.02 -9.81 5.28
C THR A 143 -13.64 -9.67 6.75
N LEU A 144 -12.65 -8.84 7.02
CA LEU A 144 -12.17 -8.57 8.37
C LEU A 144 -12.68 -7.19 8.81
N ARG A 145 -13.41 -7.19 9.92
CA ARG A 145 -13.99 -6.00 10.52
C ARG A 145 -13.43 -5.80 11.92
N GLY A 146 -13.37 -4.55 12.36
CA GLY A 146 -12.88 -4.20 13.69
C GLY A 146 -12.34 -2.79 13.78
N HIS A 147 -11.83 -2.23 12.67
CA HIS A 147 -11.54 -0.80 12.62
C HIS A 147 -12.84 0.02 12.78
N GLU A 148 -12.75 1.14 13.48
CA GLU A 148 -13.82 2.10 13.68
C GLU A 148 -13.67 3.35 12.80
N GLY A 149 -12.68 3.35 11.93
CA GLY A 149 -12.39 4.39 10.96
C GLY A 149 -11.97 3.79 9.61
N VAL A 150 -11.81 4.66 8.63
CA VAL A 150 -11.35 4.34 7.29
C VAL A 150 -10.08 3.51 7.33
N VAL A 151 -9.97 2.46 6.52
CA VAL A 151 -8.73 1.70 6.35
C VAL A 151 -7.94 2.32 5.20
N TYR A 152 -6.86 3.04 5.53
CA TYR A 152 -6.04 3.75 4.55
C TYR A 152 -4.93 2.90 3.94
N SER A 153 -4.45 1.89 4.65
CA SER A 153 -3.34 1.05 4.19
C SER A 153 -3.51 -0.38 4.68
N THR A 154 -3.27 -1.32 3.80
CA THR A 154 -3.18 -2.75 4.10
C THR A 154 -1.93 -3.31 3.43
N ILE A 155 -1.15 -4.11 4.14
CA ILE A 155 0.08 -4.68 3.61
C ILE A 155 0.34 -6.07 4.18
N TRP A 156 0.64 -7.03 3.31
CA TRP A 156 1.01 -8.37 3.72
C TRP A 156 2.34 -8.40 4.47
N SER A 157 2.43 -9.27 5.46
CA SER A 157 3.73 -9.61 6.06
C SER A 157 4.58 -10.35 5.02
N PRO A 158 5.81 -9.88 4.75
CA PRO A 158 6.71 -10.62 3.85
C PRO A 158 7.28 -11.89 4.50
N HIS A 159 7.03 -12.10 5.80
CA HIS A 159 7.64 -13.16 6.60
C HIS A 159 6.63 -14.23 7.06
N ILE A 160 5.40 -13.82 7.38
CA ILE A 160 4.40 -14.68 8.03
C ILE A 160 3.24 -14.91 7.06
N PRO A 161 3.08 -16.13 6.52
CA PRO A 161 1.98 -16.45 5.61
C PRO A 161 0.62 -16.24 6.26
N GLY A 162 -0.31 -15.65 5.51
CA GLY A 162 -1.67 -15.37 5.98
C GLY A 162 -1.76 -14.27 7.02
N CYS A 163 -0.71 -13.46 7.17
CA CYS A 163 -0.68 -12.33 8.10
C CYS A 163 -0.54 -11.01 7.35
N PHE A 164 -1.36 -10.02 7.68
CA PHE A 164 -1.24 -8.66 7.14
C PHE A 164 -1.46 -7.60 8.23
N ALA A 165 -0.95 -6.41 7.97
CA ALA A 165 -1.17 -5.22 8.78
C ALA A 165 -2.17 -4.28 8.10
N SER A 166 -2.95 -3.55 8.90
CA SER A 166 -3.78 -2.45 8.43
C SER A 166 -3.60 -1.20 9.28
N ALA A 167 -3.64 -0.04 8.64
CA ALA A 167 -3.59 1.28 9.25
C ALA A 167 -4.88 2.03 8.99
N SER A 168 -5.41 2.70 10.01
CA SER A 168 -6.76 3.27 9.96
C SER A 168 -6.87 4.68 10.52
N GLY A 169 -7.93 5.37 10.10
CA GLY A 169 -8.39 6.64 10.64
C GLY A 169 -8.80 6.58 12.11
N ASP A 170 -8.97 5.39 12.68
CA ASP A 170 -9.19 5.21 14.12
C ASP A 170 -7.92 5.37 14.98
N GLY A 171 -6.77 5.70 14.36
CA GLY A 171 -5.48 5.88 15.03
C GLY A 171 -4.76 4.58 15.34
N THR A 172 -5.29 3.44 14.92
CA THR A 172 -4.71 2.13 15.23
C THR A 172 -4.01 1.48 14.05
N LEU A 173 -2.97 0.70 14.38
CA LEU A 173 -2.39 -0.34 13.55
C LEU A 173 -2.94 -1.68 14.02
N ARG A 174 -3.45 -2.51 13.12
CA ARG A 174 -3.93 -3.85 13.44
C ARG A 174 -3.20 -4.91 12.66
N ILE A 175 -2.94 -6.04 13.32
CA ILE A 175 -2.33 -7.23 12.73
C ILE A 175 -3.39 -8.32 12.67
N TRP A 176 -3.57 -8.88 11.49
CA TRP A 176 -4.62 -9.85 11.19
C TRP A 176 -4.05 -11.20 10.81
N ASP A 177 -4.76 -12.24 11.18
CA ASP A 177 -4.54 -13.60 10.74
C ASP A 177 -5.74 -14.06 9.89
N VAL A 178 -5.49 -14.29 8.62
CA VAL A 178 -6.53 -14.67 7.65
C VAL A 178 -7.12 -16.05 7.97
N LYS A 179 -6.32 -16.98 8.47
CA LYS A 179 -6.77 -18.34 8.78
C LYS A 179 -7.82 -18.38 9.87
N SER A 180 -7.65 -17.56 10.89
CA SER A 180 -8.63 -17.45 11.99
C SER A 180 -9.66 -16.35 11.76
N ALA A 181 -9.50 -15.56 10.69
CA ALA A 181 -10.29 -14.35 10.39
C ALA A 181 -10.36 -13.38 11.59
N ALA A 182 -9.26 -13.25 12.34
CA ALA A 182 -9.22 -12.52 13.61
C ALA A 182 -8.12 -11.46 13.63
N CYS A 183 -8.39 -10.35 14.34
CA CYS A 183 -7.38 -9.40 14.75
C CYS A 183 -6.53 -10.02 15.87
N ARG A 184 -5.25 -10.22 15.62
CA ARG A 184 -4.29 -10.77 16.58
C ARG A 184 -3.74 -9.72 17.51
N LEU A 185 -3.59 -8.50 17.02
CA LEU A 185 -3.02 -7.39 17.76
C LEU A 185 -3.63 -6.07 17.28
N ALA A 186 -4.02 -5.20 18.19
CA ALA A 186 -4.42 -3.83 17.94
C ALA A 186 -3.50 -2.90 18.72
N VAL A 187 -2.79 -2.01 18.02
CA VAL A 187 -1.84 -1.06 18.57
C VAL A 187 -2.44 0.34 18.43
N PRO A 188 -2.65 1.09 19.52
CA PRO A 188 -3.00 2.51 19.45
C PRO A 188 -1.75 3.29 19.02
N ALA A 189 -1.53 3.33 17.68
CA ALA A 189 -0.26 3.74 17.12
C ALA A 189 -0.06 5.26 17.17
N HIS A 190 -1.12 6.03 16.98
CA HIS A 190 -1.06 7.48 16.95
C HIS A 190 -2.33 8.09 17.58
N LYS A 191 -2.26 9.38 17.91
CA LYS A 191 -3.42 10.15 18.40
C LYS A 191 -4.28 10.71 17.26
N ALA A 192 -3.81 10.57 16.03
CA ALA A 192 -4.46 10.99 14.81
C ALA A 192 -4.53 9.81 13.84
N GLU A 193 -5.14 10.01 12.68
CA GLU A 193 -5.29 9.00 11.64
C GLU A 193 -3.94 8.42 11.19
N VAL A 194 -3.89 7.11 11.00
CA VAL A 194 -2.72 6.39 10.47
C VAL A 194 -2.95 6.14 8.98
N LEU A 195 -2.20 6.84 8.14
CA LEU A 195 -2.42 6.82 6.69
C LEU A 195 -1.63 5.73 5.98
N SER A 196 -0.57 5.21 6.60
CA SER A 196 0.29 4.20 5.98
C SER A 196 0.94 3.31 7.01
N CYS A 197 1.18 2.06 6.63
CA CYS A 197 2.07 1.15 7.36
C CYS A 197 2.94 0.36 6.39
N ASP A 198 4.09 -0.12 6.86
CA ASP A 198 4.95 -1.05 6.11
C ASP A 198 5.71 -1.97 7.04
N TRP A 199 5.96 -3.21 6.57
CA TRP A 199 6.74 -4.22 7.29
C TRP A 199 8.23 -4.06 7.02
N CYS A 200 9.04 -4.19 8.07
CA CYS A 200 10.49 -4.35 7.92
C CYS A 200 10.78 -5.63 7.11
N LYS A 201 11.66 -5.52 6.09
CA LYS A 201 12.00 -6.66 5.23
C LYS A 201 13.01 -7.61 5.88
N TYR A 202 13.57 -7.24 7.04
CA TYR A 202 14.64 -7.97 7.75
C TYR A 202 14.24 -8.50 9.14
N ASP A 203 13.11 -8.00 9.70
CA ASP A 203 12.58 -8.45 11.00
C ASP A 203 11.06 -8.54 10.93
N GLN A 204 10.54 -9.75 11.14
CA GLN A 204 9.11 -10.04 11.11
C GLN A 204 8.28 -9.32 12.18
N ASN A 205 8.93 -8.79 13.22
CA ASN A 205 8.24 -8.15 14.33
C ASN A 205 8.23 -6.62 14.22
N ILE A 206 8.89 -6.05 13.21
CA ILE A 206 9.01 -4.60 13.06
C ILE A 206 8.07 -4.07 11.98
N VAL A 207 7.26 -3.08 12.36
CA VAL A 207 6.33 -2.38 11.47
C VAL A 207 6.48 -0.88 11.68
N ALA A 208 6.48 -0.11 10.59
CA ALA A 208 6.42 1.36 10.64
C ALA A 208 5.00 1.85 10.34
N THR A 209 4.62 2.97 10.94
CA THR A 209 3.37 3.69 10.71
C THR A 209 3.63 5.16 10.44
N GLY A 210 2.88 5.74 9.50
CA GLY A 210 2.92 7.17 9.20
C GLY A 210 1.54 7.80 9.41
N SER A 211 1.50 8.97 10.07
CA SER A 211 0.26 9.56 10.56
C SER A 211 0.05 11.01 10.15
N VAL A 212 -1.18 11.44 10.31
CA VAL A 212 -1.60 12.86 10.21
C VAL A 212 -0.94 13.73 11.29
N ASP A 213 -0.49 13.14 12.41
CA ASP A 213 0.27 13.86 13.44
C ASP A 213 1.70 14.25 13.03
N CYS A 214 2.05 14.06 11.76
CA CYS A 214 3.35 14.39 11.15
C CYS A 214 4.51 13.53 11.63
N SER A 215 4.25 12.43 12.34
CA SER A 215 5.28 11.52 12.83
C SER A 215 5.26 10.16 12.13
N VAL A 216 6.43 9.52 12.09
CA VAL A 216 6.59 8.10 11.76
C VAL A 216 6.95 7.37 13.04
N CYS A 217 6.18 6.35 13.41
CA CYS A 217 6.48 5.47 14.52
C CYS A 217 6.93 4.11 14.03
N VAL A 218 7.95 3.54 14.66
CA VAL A 218 8.43 2.17 14.42
C VAL A 218 8.07 1.32 15.63
N TRP A 219 7.44 0.20 15.39
CA TRP A 219 6.85 -0.68 16.41
C TRP A 219 7.53 -2.04 16.40
N ASP A 220 7.82 -2.55 17.60
CA ASP A 220 8.14 -3.95 17.83
C ASP A 220 6.86 -4.66 18.32
N LEU A 221 6.32 -5.56 17.50
CA LEU A 221 5.08 -6.28 17.79
C LEU A 221 5.16 -7.20 19.03
N ARG A 222 6.35 -7.46 19.54
CA ARG A 222 6.58 -8.18 20.81
C ARG A 222 6.31 -7.31 22.03
N ASN A 223 6.43 -5.98 21.86
CA ASN A 223 6.19 -5.02 22.93
C ASN A 223 5.64 -3.71 22.34
N VAL A 224 4.33 -3.58 22.30
CA VAL A 224 3.61 -2.45 21.71
C VAL A 224 3.19 -1.37 22.72
N ARG A 225 3.79 -1.36 23.92
CA ARG A 225 3.48 -0.35 24.95
C ARG A 225 3.95 1.04 24.54
N GLN A 226 5.02 1.11 23.78
CA GLN A 226 5.57 2.34 23.20
C GLN A 226 6.31 1.99 21.90
N PRO A 227 6.40 2.92 20.93
CA PRO A 227 7.19 2.70 19.73
C PRO A 227 8.69 2.54 20.09
N VAL A 228 9.38 1.71 19.31
CA VAL A 228 10.85 1.56 19.40
C VAL A 228 11.54 2.86 19.01
N ASN A 229 10.96 3.55 18.01
CA ASN A 229 11.44 4.87 17.59
C ASN A 229 10.27 5.71 17.07
N GLN A 230 10.36 7.01 17.27
CA GLN A 230 9.47 8.02 16.74
C GLN A 230 10.28 9.05 15.97
N LEU A 231 10.11 9.08 14.67
CA LEU A 231 10.80 9.99 13.76
C LEU A 231 9.91 11.21 13.50
N GLN A 232 10.48 12.39 13.72
CA GLN A 232 9.87 13.67 13.48
C GLN A 232 10.69 14.46 12.46
N GLY A 233 10.06 15.39 11.77
CA GLY A 233 10.75 16.22 10.78
C GLY A 233 9.82 16.72 9.68
N HIS A 234 8.79 15.99 9.33
CA HIS A 234 7.74 16.48 8.45
C HIS A 234 6.84 17.48 9.16
N THR A 235 6.37 18.47 8.42
CA THR A 235 5.50 19.54 8.92
C THR A 235 4.03 19.33 8.60
N TYR A 236 3.71 18.31 7.77
CA TYR A 236 2.36 17.89 7.41
C TYR A 236 2.23 16.38 7.47
N ALA A 237 1.00 15.88 7.31
CA ALA A 237 0.65 14.48 7.38
C ALA A 237 1.57 13.59 6.53
N ILE A 238 1.97 12.44 7.10
CA ILE A 238 2.75 11.42 6.40
C ILE A 238 1.82 10.60 5.51
N ARG A 239 1.99 10.70 4.20
CA ARG A 239 1.14 10.01 3.23
C ARG A 239 1.53 8.55 3.04
N ARG A 240 2.85 8.24 3.00
CA ARG A 240 3.35 6.88 2.80
C ARG A 240 4.67 6.68 3.55
N VAL A 241 4.84 5.48 4.10
CA VAL A 241 6.11 5.00 4.65
C VAL A 241 6.49 3.70 3.94
N LYS A 242 7.79 3.49 3.70
CA LYS A 242 8.32 2.25 3.11
C LYS A 242 9.69 1.94 3.69
N PHE A 243 9.87 0.71 4.17
CA PHE A 243 11.20 0.21 4.52
C PHE A 243 12.03 -0.05 3.27
N SER A 244 13.33 0.22 3.38
CA SER A 244 14.27 -0.12 2.32
C SER A 244 14.35 -1.65 2.15
N PRO A 245 14.26 -2.17 0.93
CA PRO A 245 14.53 -3.57 0.65
C PRO A 245 16.04 -3.89 0.64
N PHE A 246 16.91 -2.88 0.70
CA PHE A 246 18.37 -3.02 0.58
C PHE A 246 19.12 -2.70 1.88
N SER A 247 18.47 -2.08 2.85
CA SER A 247 19.07 -1.69 4.13
C SER A 247 18.11 -1.96 5.27
N LYS A 248 18.55 -2.69 6.28
CA LYS A 248 17.75 -3.00 7.46
C LYS A 248 17.48 -1.78 8.36
N THR A 249 18.24 -0.70 8.21
CA THR A 249 18.16 0.49 9.06
C THR A 249 17.41 1.65 8.43
N LEU A 250 17.15 1.59 7.11
CA LEU A 250 16.62 2.70 6.36
C LEU A 250 15.12 2.52 6.07
N LEU A 251 14.38 3.58 6.29
CA LEU A 251 13.01 3.75 5.78
C LEU A 251 12.88 5.10 5.06
N ALA A 252 11.90 5.21 4.18
CA ALA A 252 11.54 6.46 3.52
C ALA A 252 10.12 6.84 3.90
N SER A 253 9.88 8.13 4.09
CA SER A 253 8.56 8.71 4.28
C SER A 253 8.32 9.83 3.28
N CYS A 254 7.08 9.96 2.82
CA CYS A 254 6.64 11.12 2.04
C CYS A 254 5.44 11.78 2.70
N SER A 255 5.37 13.11 2.56
CA SER A 255 4.40 13.93 3.26
C SER A 255 3.74 14.95 2.35
N TYR A 256 2.59 15.48 2.81
CA TYR A 256 1.93 16.64 2.20
C TYR A 256 2.71 17.94 2.35
N ASP A 257 3.86 17.94 3.03
CA ASP A 257 4.84 19.04 3.00
C ASP A 257 5.66 19.08 1.69
N PHE A 258 5.32 18.23 0.73
CA PHE A 258 5.98 18.08 -0.57
C PHE A 258 7.42 17.56 -0.50
N THR A 259 7.80 16.91 0.61
CA THR A 259 9.12 16.32 0.78
C THR A 259 9.07 14.79 0.89
N VAL A 260 10.20 14.18 0.56
CA VAL A 260 10.50 12.76 0.81
C VAL A 260 11.76 12.71 1.68
N SER A 261 11.67 12.07 2.82
CA SER A 261 12.77 11.96 3.78
C SER A 261 13.19 10.51 3.96
N PRO A 262 14.45 10.16 3.62
CA PRO A 262 15.05 8.93 4.08
C PRO A 262 15.48 9.09 5.54
N SER A 263 15.18 8.11 6.38
CA SER A 263 15.51 8.16 7.82
C SER A 263 16.07 6.83 8.29
N GLU A 264 17.12 6.89 9.11
CA GLU A 264 17.61 5.73 9.85
C GLU A 264 16.77 5.56 11.11
N TRP A 265 16.15 4.39 11.28
CA TRP A 265 15.26 4.09 12.39
C TRP A 265 15.95 3.29 13.51
N MET A 266 17.07 2.66 13.22
CA MET A 266 17.89 2.03 14.26
C MET A 266 18.81 3.06 14.90
N VAL A 267 18.63 3.33 16.18
CA VAL A 267 19.63 4.04 16.97
C VAL A 267 20.80 3.08 17.21
N SER A 268 22.01 3.53 16.92
CA SER A 268 23.26 2.81 17.17
C SER A 268 23.54 2.67 18.68
N SER A 269 22.76 1.81 19.36
CA SER A 269 23.05 1.42 20.75
C SER A 269 22.42 0.08 21.09
N TRP A 270 22.92 -0.97 20.42
CA TRP A 270 22.97 -2.30 20.98
C TRP A 270 24.47 -2.65 21.13
N SER A 271 25.14 -2.00 22.08
CA SER A 271 26.34 -2.54 22.64
C SER A 271 25.92 -3.43 23.80
N CYS A 272 26.08 -4.74 23.58
CA CYS A 272 26.10 -5.91 24.48
C CYS A 272 24.96 -6.09 25.46
#